data_dbaa0c7e03748fcf5760f6ec30b0949d
#
_entry.id   dbaa0c7e03748fcf5760f6ec30b0949d
#
_cell.length_a   1.000
_cell.length_b   1.000
_cell.length_c   1.000
_cell.angle_alpha   90.00
_cell.angle_beta   90.00
_cell.angle_gamma   90.00
#
_symmetry.space_group_name_H-M   'P 1'
#
loop_
_entity.id
_entity.type
_entity.pdbx_description
1 polymer ?
#
loop_
_entity_poly.entity_id
_entity_poly.type
_entity_poly.pdbx_seq_one_letter_code
_entity_poly.pdbx_strand_id
1 'polypeptide(L)'
;MSSDTIRVGIVGLGYWGPNLARNLDRLPGVELAYCCDLVEANLAKARTQFPRATVTDDLDLLLDDDDLDAIVVATSVPTHYEVGRAVLAGGKHALIEKPLALRAADAEDLCARAEERGTVLMVGHLLEYHPGVRKVKELVDGGDLGTVFYVYANRLNLGKVRADENALWSLGPHDISVINFLTGEEPLEVSARGECYLQPGVEDVVFGYIKFPSGVIGHLHESWLDPHKSRKITVVGSAKMAVFDDMETDRKVTVYDKGAVVPEYQSYGEYVSLRFGDIHIPRIPNDEPLRLECEHFIECVREGKRPVSDGQDGLNVVRVLEAMQRSLRDGGEPVKITELGGED
;
A
#
# COMPACT_ATOMS: atom_id res chain seq x y z
N MET A 1 -36.92 -1.48 -10.38
CA MET A 1 -35.93 -2.49 -9.95
C MET A 1 -34.63 -1.74 -9.79
N SER A 2 -34.21 -1.44 -8.56
CA SER A 2 -32.90 -0.85 -8.31
C SER A 2 -31.87 -1.82 -8.87
N SER A 3 -31.06 -1.44 -9.84
CA SER A 3 -30.01 -2.31 -10.36
C SER A 3 -28.94 -2.41 -9.28
N ASP A 4 -28.81 -3.56 -8.69
CA ASP A 4 -27.83 -3.91 -7.66
C ASP A 4 -26.40 -3.97 -8.27
N THR A 5 -26.26 -3.51 -9.51
CA THR A 5 -25.04 -3.57 -10.31
C THR A 5 -24.27 -2.25 -10.19
N ILE A 6 -23.04 -2.31 -9.71
CA ILE A 6 -22.11 -1.17 -9.65
C ILE A 6 -21.44 -1.00 -11.02
N ARG A 7 -21.57 0.17 -11.62
CA ARG A 7 -20.92 0.53 -12.88
C ARG A 7 -19.59 1.20 -12.63
N VAL A 8 -18.52 0.66 -13.19
CA VAL A 8 -17.15 1.11 -12.93
C VAL A 8 -16.44 1.48 -14.23
N GLY A 9 -15.76 2.63 -14.22
CA GLY A 9 -14.80 3.01 -15.24
C GLY A 9 -13.35 2.79 -14.76
N ILE A 10 -12.44 2.57 -15.70
CA ILE A 10 -11.00 2.56 -15.41
C ILE A 10 -10.26 3.55 -16.30
N VAL A 11 -9.35 4.32 -15.70
CA VAL A 11 -8.49 5.30 -16.36
C VAL A 11 -7.05 4.91 -16.20
N GLY A 12 -6.35 4.72 -17.33
CA GLY A 12 -4.98 4.19 -17.36
C GLY A 12 -4.96 2.68 -17.59
N LEU A 13 -4.55 2.28 -18.80
CA LEU A 13 -4.47 0.89 -19.26
C LEU A 13 -3.03 0.48 -19.60
N GLY A 14 -2.08 1.08 -18.85
CA GLY A 14 -0.66 0.78 -18.98
C GLY A 14 -0.31 -0.64 -18.52
N TYR A 15 0.68 -0.74 -17.62
CA TYR A 15 1.13 -2.05 -17.12
C TYR A 15 0.15 -2.68 -16.12
N TRP A 16 -0.43 -1.88 -15.20
CA TRP A 16 -1.24 -2.39 -14.10
C TRP A 16 -2.75 -2.37 -14.38
N GLY A 17 -3.24 -1.32 -15.04
CA GLY A 17 -4.67 -1.13 -15.33
C GLY A 17 -5.39 -2.34 -15.92
N PRO A 18 -4.84 -3.07 -16.90
CA PRO A 18 -5.49 -4.29 -17.43
C PRO A 18 -5.73 -5.38 -16.38
N ASN A 19 -4.92 -5.45 -15.32
CA ASN A 19 -5.13 -6.41 -14.23
C ASN A 19 -6.31 -6.02 -13.34
N LEU A 20 -6.46 -4.72 -13.05
CA LEU A 20 -7.62 -4.17 -12.34
C LEU A 20 -8.89 -4.35 -13.18
N ALA A 21 -8.88 -3.94 -14.46
CA ALA A 21 -10.00 -4.12 -15.37
C ALA A 21 -10.46 -5.58 -15.46
N ARG A 22 -9.53 -6.53 -15.57
CA ARG A 22 -9.81 -7.98 -15.58
C ARG A 22 -10.50 -8.45 -14.30
N ASN A 23 -10.06 -7.97 -13.15
CA ASN A 23 -10.68 -8.34 -11.88
C ASN A 23 -12.09 -7.76 -11.79
N LEU A 24 -12.27 -6.47 -12.07
CA LEU A 24 -13.57 -5.79 -12.04
C LEU A 24 -14.58 -6.43 -13.01
N ASP A 25 -14.20 -6.72 -14.26
CA ASP A 25 -15.08 -7.36 -15.26
C ASP A 25 -15.57 -8.76 -14.86
N ARG A 26 -14.87 -9.42 -13.90
CA ARG A 26 -15.21 -10.75 -13.42
C ARG A 26 -16.01 -10.75 -12.11
N LEU A 27 -16.11 -9.62 -11.44
CA LEU A 27 -16.84 -9.55 -10.17
C LEU A 27 -18.36 -9.63 -10.36
N PRO A 28 -19.07 -10.47 -9.60
CA PRO A 28 -20.52 -10.50 -9.63
C PRO A 28 -21.13 -9.14 -9.23
N GLY A 29 -22.13 -8.69 -9.99
CA GLY A 29 -22.80 -7.43 -9.72
C GLY A 29 -21.94 -6.19 -10.01
N VAL A 30 -20.94 -6.33 -10.88
CA VAL A 30 -20.12 -5.24 -11.42
C VAL A 30 -20.25 -5.20 -12.94
N GLU A 31 -20.36 -4.01 -13.50
CA GLU A 31 -20.25 -3.72 -14.93
C GLU A 31 -19.01 -2.86 -15.15
N LEU A 32 -18.02 -3.39 -15.88
CA LEU A 32 -16.94 -2.57 -16.41
C LEU A 32 -17.48 -1.77 -17.60
N ALA A 33 -17.96 -0.56 -17.32
CA ALA A 33 -18.63 0.29 -18.29
C ALA A 33 -17.64 1.00 -19.24
N TYR A 34 -16.50 1.43 -18.70
CA TYR A 34 -15.52 2.21 -19.45
C TYR A 34 -14.09 1.73 -19.23
N CYS A 35 -13.31 1.80 -20.33
CA CYS A 35 -11.85 1.66 -20.35
C CYS A 35 -11.26 2.91 -21.03
N CYS A 36 -10.57 3.76 -20.28
CA CYS A 36 -10.01 5.03 -20.77
C CYS A 36 -8.48 5.03 -20.73
N ASP A 37 -7.84 5.45 -21.83
CA ASP A 37 -6.37 5.65 -21.89
C ASP A 37 -6.04 6.58 -23.04
N LEU A 38 -5.00 7.40 -22.92
CA LEU A 38 -4.55 8.31 -23.98
C LEU A 38 -3.76 7.59 -25.10
N VAL A 39 -3.31 6.36 -24.86
CA VAL A 39 -2.46 5.61 -25.80
C VAL A 39 -3.29 4.64 -26.61
N GLU A 40 -3.43 4.89 -27.93
CA GLU A 40 -4.23 4.06 -28.84
C GLU A 40 -3.87 2.57 -28.82
N ALA A 41 -2.59 2.23 -28.62
CA ALA A 41 -2.16 0.84 -28.51
C ALA A 41 -2.75 0.12 -27.27
N ASN A 42 -3.01 0.83 -26.18
CA ASN A 42 -3.68 0.32 -25.00
C ASN A 42 -5.19 0.18 -25.24
N LEU A 43 -5.80 1.18 -25.89
CA LEU A 43 -7.22 1.15 -26.28
C LEU A 43 -7.53 -0.02 -27.22
N ALA A 44 -6.67 -0.27 -28.20
CA ALA A 44 -6.83 -1.41 -29.13
C ALA A 44 -6.83 -2.76 -28.40
N LYS A 45 -5.98 -2.92 -27.38
CA LYS A 45 -5.97 -4.11 -26.53
C LYS A 45 -7.25 -4.22 -25.70
N ALA A 46 -7.68 -3.10 -25.09
CA ALA A 46 -8.88 -3.04 -24.28
C ALA A 46 -10.15 -3.40 -25.05
N ARG A 47 -10.30 -2.92 -26.30
CA ARG A 47 -11.43 -3.30 -27.20
C ARG A 47 -11.52 -4.80 -27.42
N THR A 48 -10.36 -5.48 -27.44
CA THR A 48 -10.31 -6.94 -27.61
C THR A 48 -10.58 -7.69 -26.31
N GLN A 49 -10.03 -7.19 -25.20
CA GLN A 49 -10.10 -7.87 -23.89
C GLN A 49 -11.45 -7.64 -23.18
N PHE A 50 -12.02 -6.44 -23.36
CA PHE A 50 -13.23 -5.99 -22.68
C PHE A 50 -14.28 -5.51 -23.70
N PRO A 51 -14.83 -6.40 -24.55
CA PRO A 51 -15.68 -6.01 -25.68
C PRO A 51 -17.03 -5.42 -25.26
N ARG A 52 -17.39 -5.50 -23.99
CA ARG A 52 -18.62 -4.90 -23.44
C ARG A 52 -18.41 -3.47 -22.94
N ALA A 53 -17.18 -3.11 -22.63
CA ALA A 53 -16.84 -1.78 -22.14
C ALA A 53 -16.74 -0.77 -23.29
N THR A 54 -17.17 0.45 -23.04
CA THR A 54 -16.88 1.60 -23.90
C THR A 54 -15.40 1.95 -23.78
N VAL A 55 -14.67 1.92 -24.88
CA VAL A 55 -13.23 2.20 -24.91
C VAL A 55 -13.01 3.57 -25.53
N THR A 56 -12.43 4.50 -24.77
CA THR A 56 -12.30 5.91 -25.13
C THR A 56 -10.96 6.51 -24.68
N ASP A 57 -10.55 7.60 -25.31
CA ASP A 57 -9.46 8.49 -24.84
C ASP A 57 -9.96 9.75 -24.13
N ASP A 58 -11.26 9.89 -24.01
CA ASP A 58 -11.93 11.03 -23.41
C ASP A 58 -12.36 10.72 -21.97
N LEU A 59 -11.71 11.38 -20.99
CA LEU A 59 -12.03 11.24 -19.57
C LEU A 59 -13.39 11.89 -19.24
N ASP A 60 -13.75 12.99 -19.91
CA ASP A 60 -14.97 13.72 -19.63
C ASP A 60 -16.20 12.84 -19.89
N LEU A 61 -16.10 11.91 -20.86
CA LEU A 61 -17.15 10.93 -21.10
C LEU A 61 -17.47 10.06 -19.88
N LEU A 62 -16.49 9.76 -19.05
CA LEU A 62 -16.66 9.01 -17.80
C LEU A 62 -17.20 9.92 -16.69
N LEU A 63 -16.69 11.14 -16.62
CA LEU A 63 -17.07 12.10 -15.57
C LEU A 63 -18.51 12.56 -15.72
N ASP A 64 -18.99 12.72 -16.96
CA ASP A 64 -20.33 13.21 -17.30
C ASP A 64 -21.41 12.10 -17.33
N ASP A 65 -21.03 10.81 -17.18
CA ASP A 65 -22.01 9.71 -17.10
C ASP A 65 -22.59 9.63 -15.68
N ASP A 66 -23.80 10.15 -15.48
CA ASP A 66 -24.52 10.13 -14.20
C ASP A 66 -24.80 8.71 -13.67
N ASP A 67 -24.83 7.71 -14.54
CA ASP A 67 -25.07 6.31 -14.18
C ASP A 67 -23.77 5.57 -13.79
N LEU A 68 -22.59 6.21 -13.89
CA LEU A 68 -21.32 5.63 -13.49
C LEU A 68 -21.07 5.85 -12.01
N ASP A 69 -20.94 4.80 -11.22
CA ASP A 69 -20.80 4.86 -9.76
C ASP A 69 -19.36 5.15 -9.31
N ALA A 70 -18.38 4.55 -9.97
CA ALA A 70 -16.99 4.57 -9.51
C ALA A 70 -15.98 4.61 -10.66
N ILE A 71 -14.81 5.18 -10.39
CA ILE A 71 -13.68 5.21 -11.32
C ILE A 71 -12.42 4.70 -10.63
N VAL A 72 -11.73 3.79 -11.29
CA VAL A 72 -10.41 3.30 -10.89
C VAL A 72 -9.34 4.06 -11.66
N VAL A 73 -8.41 4.70 -10.93
CA VAL A 73 -7.32 5.50 -11.49
C VAL A 73 -6.03 4.69 -11.41
N ALA A 74 -5.54 4.22 -12.56
CA ALA A 74 -4.32 3.43 -12.71
C ALA A 74 -3.37 4.07 -13.74
N THR A 75 -3.34 5.37 -13.77
CA THR A 75 -2.47 6.21 -14.61
C THR A 75 -1.04 6.25 -14.07
N SER A 76 -0.17 7.10 -14.61
CA SER A 76 1.13 7.39 -14.00
C SER A 76 0.97 8.27 -12.76
N VAL A 77 1.83 8.07 -11.76
CA VAL A 77 1.74 8.74 -10.45
C VAL A 77 1.59 10.27 -10.53
N PRO A 78 2.31 10.99 -11.41
CA PRO A 78 2.15 12.45 -11.53
C PRO A 78 0.73 12.91 -11.89
N THR A 79 -0.10 12.03 -12.41
CA THR A 79 -1.49 12.38 -12.81
C THR A 79 -2.55 11.88 -11.82
N HIS A 80 -2.18 11.13 -10.78
CA HIS A 80 -3.12 10.59 -9.79
C HIS A 80 -3.95 11.68 -9.13
N TYR A 81 -3.29 12.78 -8.69
CA TYR A 81 -3.98 13.89 -8.04
C TYR A 81 -5.02 14.55 -8.97
N GLU A 82 -4.62 14.98 -10.17
CA GLU A 82 -5.51 15.70 -11.07
C GLU A 82 -6.70 14.84 -11.53
N VAL A 83 -6.44 13.58 -11.88
CA VAL A 83 -7.52 12.65 -12.28
C VAL A 83 -8.42 12.32 -11.08
N GLY A 84 -7.83 11.99 -9.93
CA GLY A 84 -8.56 11.69 -8.71
C GLY A 84 -9.44 12.87 -8.25
N ARG A 85 -8.90 14.08 -8.32
CA ARG A 85 -9.63 15.32 -8.02
C ARG A 85 -10.85 15.51 -8.93
N ALA A 86 -10.68 15.28 -10.24
CA ALA A 86 -11.79 15.36 -11.19
C ALA A 86 -12.87 14.30 -10.91
N VAL A 87 -12.47 13.06 -10.62
CA VAL A 87 -13.37 11.95 -10.26
C VAL A 87 -14.20 12.30 -9.01
N LEU A 88 -13.55 12.74 -7.94
CA LEU A 88 -14.22 13.10 -6.68
C LEU A 88 -15.09 14.34 -6.84
N ALA A 89 -14.65 15.35 -7.62
CA ALA A 89 -15.47 16.53 -7.93
C ALA A 89 -16.76 16.17 -8.68
N GLY A 90 -16.71 15.16 -9.56
CA GLY A 90 -17.88 14.57 -10.24
C GLY A 90 -18.79 13.74 -9.32
N GLY A 91 -18.48 13.62 -8.02
CA GLY A 91 -19.27 12.87 -7.04
C GLY A 91 -19.16 11.34 -7.20
N LYS A 92 -18.14 10.85 -7.90
CA LYS A 92 -17.91 9.41 -8.11
C LYS A 92 -16.96 8.85 -7.06
N HIS A 93 -17.17 7.58 -6.71
CA HIS A 93 -16.23 6.83 -5.84
C HIS A 93 -14.90 6.60 -6.58
N ALA A 94 -13.80 6.62 -5.86
CA ALA A 94 -12.46 6.49 -6.44
C ALA A 94 -11.63 5.38 -5.79
N LEU A 95 -11.03 4.51 -6.61
CA LEU A 95 -9.87 3.70 -6.25
C LEU A 95 -8.67 4.26 -7.02
N ILE A 96 -7.67 4.75 -6.31
CA ILE A 96 -6.45 5.33 -6.91
C ILE A 96 -5.26 4.44 -6.61
N GLU A 97 -4.50 4.10 -7.64
CA GLU A 97 -3.26 3.33 -7.46
C GLU A 97 -2.26 4.06 -6.57
N LYS A 98 -1.40 3.26 -5.96
CA LYS A 98 -0.35 3.76 -5.06
C LYS A 98 0.83 4.40 -5.85
N PRO A 99 1.51 5.39 -5.26
CA PRO A 99 1.08 6.18 -4.11
C PRO A 99 -0.10 7.09 -4.45
N LEU A 100 -0.92 7.44 -3.48
CA LEU A 100 -2.12 8.26 -3.69
C LEU A 100 -1.83 9.56 -4.45
N ALA A 101 -0.73 10.23 -4.08
CA ALA A 101 -0.21 11.42 -4.73
C ALA A 101 1.32 11.51 -4.52
N LEU A 102 1.97 12.50 -5.14
CA LEU A 102 3.39 12.80 -4.94
C LEU A 102 3.64 13.77 -3.77
N ARG A 103 2.61 14.47 -3.28
CA ARG A 103 2.70 15.44 -2.19
C ARG A 103 1.61 15.14 -1.15
N ALA A 104 1.96 15.31 0.12
CA ALA A 104 1.01 15.17 1.22
C ALA A 104 -0.18 16.14 1.09
N ALA A 105 0.07 17.39 0.69
CA ALA A 105 -0.98 18.39 0.48
C ALA A 105 -2.00 17.96 -0.59
N ASP A 106 -1.55 17.33 -1.68
CA ASP A 106 -2.43 16.82 -2.73
C ASP A 106 -3.28 15.62 -2.22
N ALA A 107 -2.67 14.75 -1.42
CA ALA A 107 -3.37 13.64 -0.78
C ALA A 107 -4.42 14.14 0.25
N GLU A 108 -4.09 15.19 1.02
CA GLU A 108 -5.02 15.85 1.94
C GLU A 108 -6.23 16.45 1.22
N ASP A 109 -6.01 17.13 0.09
CA ASP A 109 -7.10 17.70 -0.74
C ASP A 109 -8.02 16.58 -1.28
N LEU A 110 -7.46 15.45 -1.73
CA LEU A 110 -8.26 14.29 -2.16
C LEU A 110 -9.11 13.73 -1.02
N CYS A 111 -8.54 13.57 0.18
CA CYS A 111 -9.27 13.11 1.36
C CYS A 111 -10.42 14.07 1.73
N ALA A 112 -10.14 15.37 1.78
CA ALA A 112 -11.15 16.40 2.10
C ALA A 112 -12.30 16.40 1.09
N ARG A 113 -12.01 16.27 -0.21
CA ARG A 113 -13.03 16.19 -1.27
C ARG A 113 -13.89 14.94 -1.16
N ALA A 114 -13.27 13.79 -0.88
CA ALA A 114 -14.01 12.56 -0.69
C ALA A 114 -14.97 12.66 0.51
N GLU A 115 -14.51 13.25 1.62
CA GLU A 115 -15.34 13.49 2.80
C GLU A 115 -16.48 14.48 2.52
N GLU A 116 -16.19 15.63 1.86
CA GLU A 116 -17.19 16.64 1.50
C GLU A 116 -18.28 16.05 0.61
N ARG A 117 -17.94 15.17 -0.33
CA ARG A 117 -18.87 14.55 -1.27
C ARG A 117 -19.54 13.29 -0.73
N GLY A 118 -19.07 12.75 0.39
CA GLY A 118 -19.53 11.47 0.92
C GLY A 118 -19.19 10.29 0.00
N THR A 119 -18.11 10.41 -0.78
CA THR A 119 -17.64 9.37 -1.69
C THR A 119 -16.57 8.51 -1.06
N VAL A 120 -16.49 7.25 -1.49
CA VAL A 120 -15.40 6.34 -1.11
C VAL A 120 -14.14 6.75 -1.85
N LEU A 121 -13.07 6.99 -1.10
CA LEU A 121 -11.70 7.09 -1.61
C LEU A 121 -10.89 5.93 -1.04
N MET A 122 -10.42 5.04 -1.91
CA MET A 122 -9.60 3.89 -1.58
C MET A 122 -8.26 3.97 -2.34
N VAL A 123 -7.19 3.49 -1.72
CA VAL A 123 -5.84 3.48 -2.32
C VAL A 123 -5.43 2.04 -2.62
N GLY A 124 -4.76 1.82 -3.75
CA GLY A 124 -4.30 0.52 -4.22
C GLY A 124 -3.15 -0.05 -3.38
N HIS A 125 -3.33 -0.17 -2.07
CA HIS A 125 -2.39 -0.80 -1.14
C HIS A 125 -2.58 -2.32 -1.12
N LEU A 126 -2.33 -2.94 -2.26
CA LEU A 126 -2.55 -4.35 -2.55
C LEU A 126 -2.13 -5.31 -1.44
N LEU A 127 -1.02 -5.05 -0.76
CA LEU A 127 -0.49 -5.96 0.25
C LEU A 127 -1.35 -6.04 1.52
N GLU A 128 -2.14 -5.04 1.81
CA GLU A 128 -3.09 -5.08 2.93
C GLU A 128 -4.22 -6.09 2.70
N TYR A 129 -4.45 -6.46 1.44
CA TYR A 129 -5.42 -7.49 1.02
C TYR A 129 -4.77 -8.86 0.84
N HIS A 130 -3.44 -8.96 0.97
CA HIS A 130 -2.75 -10.24 0.84
C HIS A 130 -3.08 -11.16 2.02
N PRO A 131 -3.58 -12.40 1.79
CA PRO A 131 -4.00 -13.29 2.88
C PRO A 131 -2.92 -13.55 3.93
N GLY A 132 -1.64 -13.58 3.53
CA GLY A 132 -0.51 -13.73 4.44
C GLY A 132 -0.31 -12.51 5.35
N VAL A 133 -0.43 -11.30 4.82
CA VAL A 133 -0.34 -10.06 5.60
C VAL A 133 -1.52 -9.95 6.57
N ARG A 134 -2.73 -10.27 6.10
CA ARG A 134 -3.94 -10.36 6.93
C ARG A 134 -3.77 -11.34 8.09
N LYS A 135 -3.14 -12.49 7.83
CA LYS A 135 -2.84 -13.46 8.89
C LYS A 135 -1.87 -12.92 9.93
N VAL A 136 -0.85 -12.18 9.52
CA VAL A 136 0.07 -11.51 10.46
C VAL A 136 -0.69 -10.45 11.27
N LYS A 137 -1.57 -9.66 10.64
CA LYS A 137 -2.44 -8.68 11.33
C LYS A 137 -3.33 -9.34 12.37
N GLU A 138 -3.97 -10.46 12.04
CA GLU A 138 -4.77 -11.23 13.01
C GLU A 138 -3.94 -11.65 14.24
N LEU A 139 -2.70 -12.08 14.05
CA LEU A 139 -1.80 -12.47 15.15
C LEU A 139 -1.38 -11.28 16.01
N VAL A 140 -1.21 -10.11 15.41
CA VAL A 140 -0.94 -8.85 16.14
C VAL A 140 -2.15 -8.43 16.95
N ASP A 141 -3.31 -8.31 16.30
CA ASP A 141 -4.55 -7.83 16.93
C ASP A 141 -5.07 -8.81 17.99
N GLY A 142 -4.88 -10.12 17.78
CA GLY A 142 -5.22 -11.16 18.73
C GLY A 142 -4.29 -11.23 19.95
N GLY A 143 -3.18 -10.46 19.93
CA GLY A 143 -2.19 -10.48 21.03
C GLY A 143 -1.31 -11.72 21.03
N ASP A 144 -1.36 -12.59 20.03
CA ASP A 144 -0.57 -13.82 19.95
C ASP A 144 0.95 -13.56 19.98
N LEU A 145 1.38 -12.40 19.47
CA LEU A 145 2.78 -11.99 19.46
C LEU A 145 3.21 -11.28 20.76
N GLY A 146 2.26 -10.98 21.64
CA GLY A 146 2.49 -10.11 22.81
C GLY A 146 2.63 -8.64 22.40
N THR A 147 3.36 -7.86 23.19
CA THR A 147 3.69 -6.48 22.84
C THR A 147 4.63 -6.46 21.62
N VAL A 148 4.21 -5.81 20.55
CA VAL A 148 5.07 -5.62 19.37
C VAL A 148 6.20 -4.66 19.72
N PHE A 149 7.43 -5.04 19.45
CA PHE A 149 8.61 -4.22 19.65
C PHE A 149 8.99 -3.46 18.39
N TYR A 150 9.05 -4.18 17.27
CA TYR A 150 9.36 -3.59 15.97
C TYR A 150 8.87 -4.45 14.81
N VAL A 151 8.71 -3.79 13.67
CA VAL A 151 8.40 -4.41 12.37
C VAL A 151 9.49 -4.02 11.39
N TYR A 152 10.01 -4.98 10.61
CA TYR A 152 10.91 -4.61 9.53
C TYR A 152 10.55 -5.28 8.21
N ALA A 153 10.78 -4.53 7.13
CA ALA A 153 10.52 -4.95 5.76
C ALA A 153 11.80 -4.92 4.92
N ASN A 154 11.95 -5.92 4.06
CA ASN A 154 12.99 -5.99 3.05
C ASN A 154 12.35 -6.22 1.68
N ARG A 155 12.52 -5.25 0.78
CA ARG A 155 12.08 -5.35 -0.61
C ARG A 155 13.24 -5.09 -1.54
N LEU A 156 13.87 -6.20 -1.92
CA LEU A 156 15.15 -6.22 -2.59
C LEU A 156 15.05 -6.99 -3.90
N ASN A 157 15.73 -6.56 -4.92
CA ASN A 157 15.98 -7.34 -6.14
C ASN A 157 17.03 -6.66 -7.02
N LEU A 158 17.62 -7.43 -7.94
CA LEU A 158 18.28 -6.87 -9.10
C LEU A 158 17.19 -6.68 -10.18
N GLY A 159 16.52 -5.52 -10.15
CA GLY A 159 15.30 -5.28 -10.89
C GLY A 159 15.40 -4.16 -11.92
N LYS A 160 14.24 -3.66 -12.33
CA LYS A 160 14.16 -2.53 -13.25
C LYS A 160 14.53 -1.26 -12.50
N VAL A 161 15.69 -0.70 -12.82
CA VAL A 161 16.11 0.63 -12.36
C VAL A 161 15.28 1.68 -13.10
N ARG A 162 14.76 2.66 -12.37
CA ARG A 162 13.95 3.73 -12.92
C ARG A 162 14.74 5.04 -12.96
N ALA A 163 14.39 5.92 -13.88
CA ALA A 163 15.04 7.21 -14.02
C ALA A 163 14.18 8.37 -13.47
N ASP A 164 12.92 8.10 -13.24
CA ASP A 164 11.87 9.06 -12.88
C ASP A 164 11.48 9.00 -11.39
N GLU A 165 11.92 7.98 -10.68
CA GLU A 165 11.70 7.82 -9.24
C GLU A 165 12.88 7.04 -8.62
N ASN A 166 13.11 7.19 -7.31
CA ASN A 166 14.12 6.42 -6.58
C ASN A 166 13.55 5.13 -5.97
N ALA A 167 14.41 4.31 -5.34
CA ALA A 167 14.00 3.05 -4.72
C ALA A 167 12.93 3.24 -3.64
N LEU A 168 12.97 4.35 -2.87
CA LEU A 168 11.98 4.67 -1.84
C LEU A 168 10.58 4.84 -2.43
N TRP A 169 10.40 5.71 -3.42
CA TRP A 169 9.11 5.99 -4.04
C TRP A 169 8.57 4.82 -4.86
N SER A 170 9.48 4.03 -5.45
CA SER A 170 9.13 2.85 -6.23
C SER A 170 8.63 1.68 -5.38
N LEU A 171 9.36 1.38 -4.29
CA LEU A 171 9.18 0.16 -3.49
C LEU A 171 8.52 0.45 -2.14
N GLY A 172 8.89 1.55 -1.49
CA GLY A 172 8.48 1.92 -0.13
C GLY A 172 6.98 2.04 0.11
N PRO A 173 6.14 2.53 -0.84
CA PRO A 173 4.68 2.59 -0.60
C PRO A 173 4.08 1.27 -0.13
N HIS A 174 4.56 0.16 -0.66
CA HIS A 174 4.07 -1.16 -0.28
C HIS A 174 4.43 -1.57 1.15
N ASP A 175 5.66 -1.28 1.57
CA ASP A 175 6.15 -1.73 2.87
C ASP A 175 5.76 -0.76 3.98
N ILE A 176 5.68 0.54 3.68
CA ILE A 176 5.16 1.56 4.58
C ILE A 176 3.68 1.28 4.89
N SER A 177 2.85 1.02 3.87
CA SER A 177 1.43 0.72 4.07
C SER A 177 1.25 -0.50 4.97
N VAL A 178 2.00 -1.58 4.75
CA VAL A 178 1.91 -2.78 5.59
C VAL A 178 2.40 -2.52 7.02
N ILE A 179 3.48 -1.75 7.21
CA ILE A 179 3.95 -1.41 8.56
C ILE A 179 2.89 -0.59 9.31
N ASN A 180 2.30 0.43 8.69
CA ASN A 180 1.21 1.22 9.26
C ASN A 180 -0.01 0.33 9.56
N PHE A 181 -0.41 -0.54 8.61
CA PHE A 181 -1.51 -1.48 8.79
C PHE A 181 -1.27 -2.43 9.96
N LEU A 182 -0.08 -3.00 10.10
CA LEU A 182 0.24 -3.95 11.17
C LEU A 182 0.29 -3.28 12.54
N THR A 183 0.85 -2.06 12.64
CA THR A 183 0.92 -1.31 13.89
C THR A 183 -0.43 -0.73 14.30
N GLY A 184 -1.25 -0.34 13.32
CA GLY A 184 -2.52 0.34 13.56
C GLY A 184 -2.35 1.75 14.10
N GLU A 185 -1.17 2.37 13.93
CA GLU A 185 -0.82 3.68 14.43
C GLU A 185 -0.39 4.63 13.31
N GLU A 186 -0.57 5.93 13.51
CA GLU A 186 0.01 6.94 12.63
C GLU A 186 1.49 7.16 12.96
N PRO A 187 2.37 7.24 11.95
CA PRO A 187 3.79 7.51 12.15
C PRO A 187 4.04 8.87 12.81
N LEU A 188 5.00 8.93 13.75
CA LEU A 188 5.36 10.15 14.48
C LEU A 188 6.56 10.87 13.86
N GLU A 189 7.61 10.10 13.58
CA GLU A 189 8.90 10.60 13.13
C GLU A 189 9.55 9.55 12.21
N VAL A 190 10.28 10.01 11.21
CA VAL A 190 11.02 9.13 10.30
C VAL A 190 12.42 9.62 10.07
N SER A 191 13.31 8.70 9.68
CA SER A 191 14.60 9.06 9.08
C SER A 191 14.95 8.05 7.97
N ALA A 192 15.75 8.50 6.99
CA ALA A 192 16.18 7.64 5.91
C ALA A 192 17.60 8.00 5.45
N ARG A 193 18.36 6.97 5.06
CA ARG A 193 19.65 7.10 4.40
C ARG A 193 19.65 6.23 3.15
N GLY A 194 20.28 6.73 2.09
CA GLY A 194 20.34 6.04 0.80
C GLY A 194 21.54 6.48 0.02
N GLU A 195 21.86 5.72 -1.03
CA GLU A 195 22.99 5.98 -1.91
C GLU A 195 22.61 5.87 -3.38
N CYS A 196 23.29 6.66 -4.21
CA CYS A 196 23.11 6.75 -5.65
C CYS A 196 24.31 6.12 -6.36
N TYR A 197 24.28 4.83 -6.62
CA TYR A 197 25.40 4.14 -7.27
C TYR A 197 25.29 4.11 -8.80
N LEU A 198 24.07 4.07 -9.33
CA LEU A 198 23.82 3.92 -10.77
C LEU A 198 23.55 5.24 -11.47
N GLN A 199 22.83 6.15 -10.80
CA GLN A 199 22.38 7.42 -11.38
C GLN A 199 22.54 8.53 -10.35
N PRO A 200 23.17 9.67 -10.70
CA PRO A 200 23.29 10.81 -9.78
C PRO A 200 21.90 11.32 -9.36
N GLY A 201 21.68 11.46 -8.05
CA GLY A 201 20.45 12.03 -7.48
C GLY A 201 19.23 11.10 -7.47
N VAL A 202 19.43 9.80 -7.79
CA VAL A 202 18.39 8.78 -7.72
C VAL A 202 18.90 7.63 -6.85
N GLU A 203 18.40 7.52 -5.63
CA GLU A 203 18.84 6.51 -4.67
C GLU A 203 18.43 5.12 -5.12
N ASP A 204 19.43 4.24 -5.29
CA ASP A 204 19.25 2.83 -5.68
C ASP A 204 19.00 1.93 -4.47
N VAL A 205 19.44 2.36 -3.30
CA VAL A 205 19.24 1.70 -2.02
C VAL A 205 18.84 2.73 -0.97
N VAL A 206 17.84 2.38 -0.16
CA VAL A 206 17.36 3.22 0.94
C VAL A 206 17.14 2.36 2.17
N PHE A 207 17.61 2.85 3.32
CA PHE A 207 17.33 2.33 4.65
C PHE A 207 16.47 3.36 5.38
N GLY A 208 15.25 2.98 5.74
CA GLY A 208 14.28 3.85 6.40
C GLY A 208 13.99 3.39 7.83
N TYR A 209 13.69 4.35 8.68
CA TYR A 209 13.28 4.15 10.07
C TYR A 209 12.00 4.96 10.32
N ILE A 210 11.02 4.32 10.96
CA ILE A 210 9.72 4.91 11.31
C ILE A 210 9.52 4.72 12.80
N LYS A 211 9.16 5.77 13.51
CA LYS A 211 8.83 5.74 14.94
C LYS A 211 7.35 5.98 15.13
N PHE A 212 6.71 5.15 15.94
CA PHE A 212 5.31 5.25 16.31
C PHE A 212 5.12 5.76 17.75
N PRO A 213 3.94 6.34 18.08
CA PRO A 213 3.64 6.86 19.41
C PRO A 213 3.77 5.83 20.54
N SER A 214 3.43 4.57 20.29
CA SER A 214 3.58 3.46 21.25
C SER A 214 5.05 3.12 21.57
N GLY A 215 6.01 3.63 20.78
CA GLY A 215 7.42 3.25 20.84
C GLY A 215 7.79 2.09 19.92
N VAL A 216 6.83 1.52 19.20
CA VAL A 216 7.09 0.56 18.11
C VAL A 216 7.93 1.23 17.04
N ILE A 217 8.82 0.45 16.44
CA ILE A 217 9.71 0.90 15.37
C ILE A 217 9.38 0.15 14.08
N GLY A 218 9.25 0.89 12.98
CA GLY A 218 9.29 0.37 11.61
C GLY A 218 10.69 0.53 11.01
N HIS A 219 11.16 -0.44 10.25
CA HIS A 219 12.41 -0.35 9.49
C HIS A 219 12.20 -0.86 8.07
N LEU A 220 12.76 -0.13 7.09
CA LEU A 220 12.69 -0.46 5.67
C LEU A 220 14.10 -0.70 5.12
N HIS A 221 14.25 -1.70 4.25
CA HIS A 221 15.39 -1.85 3.37
C HIS A 221 14.88 -2.05 1.94
N GLU A 222 15.02 -1.02 1.13
CA GLU A 222 14.57 -0.96 -0.26
C GLU A 222 15.77 -0.90 -1.18
N SER A 223 15.88 -1.82 -2.14
CA SER A 223 17.03 -1.80 -3.06
C SER A 223 16.71 -2.42 -4.41
N TRP A 224 17.22 -1.78 -5.47
CA TRP A 224 17.28 -2.37 -6.82
C TRP A 224 18.57 -3.17 -7.07
N LEU A 225 19.52 -3.13 -6.14
CA LEU A 225 20.86 -3.70 -6.26
C LEU A 225 21.09 -4.83 -5.23
N ASP A 226 20.30 -5.90 -5.35
CA ASP A 226 20.47 -7.07 -4.50
C ASP A 226 20.43 -8.34 -5.35
N PRO A 227 21.33 -9.33 -5.16
CA PRO A 227 21.35 -10.55 -5.95
C PRO A 227 20.13 -11.44 -5.70
N HIS A 228 19.44 -11.26 -4.57
CA HIS A 228 18.29 -12.05 -4.21
C HIS A 228 17.02 -11.20 -4.26
N LYS A 229 15.97 -11.71 -4.90
CA LYS A 229 14.65 -11.11 -4.79
C LYS A 229 14.07 -11.44 -3.41
N SER A 230 13.91 -10.42 -2.57
CA SER A 230 13.32 -10.51 -1.24
C SER A 230 12.08 -9.64 -1.14
N ARG A 231 11.00 -10.17 -0.55
CA ARG A 231 9.78 -9.45 -0.19
C ARG A 231 9.31 -9.99 1.15
N LYS A 232 9.94 -9.52 2.19
CA LYS A 232 9.80 -10.10 3.52
C LYS A 232 9.46 -9.05 4.56
N ILE A 233 8.48 -9.36 5.40
CA ILE A 233 8.08 -8.53 6.54
C ILE A 233 8.15 -9.39 7.78
N THR A 234 8.81 -8.87 8.81
CA THR A 234 8.97 -9.55 10.09
C THR A 234 8.43 -8.67 11.21
N VAL A 235 7.56 -9.25 12.03
CA VAL A 235 7.06 -8.64 13.27
C VAL A 235 7.73 -9.33 14.45
N VAL A 236 8.37 -8.57 15.29
CA VAL A 236 9.02 -9.05 16.51
C VAL A 236 8.21 -8.57 17.72
N GLY A 237 7.61 -9.51 18.41
CA GLY A 237 6.85 -9.30 19.62
C GLY A 237 7.52 -9.90 20.86
N SER A 238 7.01 -9.53 22.03
CA SER A 238 7.54 -10.02 23.33
C SER A 238 7.28 -11.51 23.56
N ALA A 239 6.20 -12.05 22.99
CA ALA A 239 5.83 -13.45 23.14
C ALA A 239 6.29 -14.31 21.95
N LYS A 240 6.06 -13.86 20.72
CA LYS A 240 6.38 -14.61 19.49
C LYS A 240 6.84 -13.65 18.40
N MET A 241 7.37 -14.20 17.31
CA MET A 241 7.75 -13.47 16.11
C MET A 241 7.04 -14.07 14.90
N ALA A 242 6.61 -13.23 13.98
CA ALA A 242 5.97 -13.66 12.73
C ALA A 242 6.75 -13.14 11.52
N VAL A 243 6.90 -13.98 10.52
CA VAL A 243 7.55 -13.63 9.25
C VAL A 243 6.54 -13.89 8.13
N PHE A 244 6.25 -12.86 7.35
CA PHE A 244 5.61 -12.98 6.05
C PHE A 244 6.71 -12.95 4.98
N ASP A 245 6.72 -13.93 4.08
CA ASP A 245 7.64 -13.98 2.94
C ASP A 245 6.83 -14.24 1.66
N ASP A 246 6.70 -13.22 0.82
CA ASP A 246 5.94 -13.30 -0.43
C ASP A 246 6.63 -14.19 -1.49
N MET A 247 7.92 -14.47 -1.31
CA MET A 247 8.68 -15.33 -2.21
C MET A 247 8.47 -16.83 -1.93
N GLU A 248 7.97 -17.17 -0.76
CA GLU A 248 7.64 -18.54 -0.39
C GLU A 248 6.27 -18.95 -0.95
N THR A 249 6.17 -20.19 -1.44
CA THR A 249 4.91 -20.75 -1.98
C THR A 249 4.08 -21.43 -0.91
N ASP A 250 4.70 -22.23 -0.07
CA ASP A 250 4.02 -23.15 0.85
C ASP A 250 3.97 -22.63 2.29
N ARG A 251 4.85 -21.68 2.64
CA ARG A 251 5.01 -21.15 3.99
C ARG A 251 5.14 -19.63 3.99
N LYS A 252 4.18 -18.99 3.34
CA LYS A 252 4.11 -17.53 3.27
C LYS A 252 4.14 -16.84 4.64
N VAL A 253 3.62 -17.51 5.67
CA VAL A 253 3.71 -17.02 7.06
C VAL A 253 4.35 -18.10 7.93
N THR A 254 5.33 -17.70 8.71
CA THR A 254 5.98 -18.54 9.71
C THR A 254 5.94 -17.84 11.06
N VAL A 255 5.42 -18.50 12.08
CA VAL A 255 5.36 -18.01 13.46
C VAL A 255 6.39 -18.77 14.31
N TYR A 256 7.28 -18.02 14.92
CA TYR A 256 8.31 -18.55 15.80
C TYR A 256 7.91 -18.32 17.26
N ASP A 257 7.72 -19.39 18.03
CA ASP A 257 7.54 -19.32 19.47
C ASP A 257 8.89 -19.11 20.16
N LYS A 258 9.48 -17.95 19.91
CA LYS A 258 10.76 -17.51 20.46
C LYS A 258 10.59 -16.15 21.11
N GLY A 259 11.28 -15.93 22.20
CA GLY A 259 11.24 -14.67 22.92
C GLY A 259 12.32 -14.56 23.98
N ALA A 260 12.40 -13.41 24.61
CA ALA A 260 13.25 -13.15 25.73
C ALA A 260 12.38 -12.84 26.96
N VAL A 261 12.69 -13.48 28.07
CA VAL A 261 11.99 -13.28 29.36
C VAL A 261 12.94 -12.62 30.34
N VAL A 262 12.52 -11.46 30.86
CA VAL A 262 13.20 -10.82 31.98
C VAL A 262 12.62 -11.44 33.25
N PRO A 263 13.38 -12.22 34.02
CA PRO A 263 12.87 -12.84 35.24
C PRO A 263 12.53 -11.78 36.30
N GLU A 264 11.47 -12.02 37.05
CA GLU A 264 11.07 -11.16 38.19
C GLU A 264 12.11 -11.14 39.34
N TYR A 265 12.96 -12.15 39.38
CA TYR A 265 14.01 -12.28 40.37
C TYR A 265 15.41 -12.27 39.75
N GLN A 266 16.24 -11.33 40.18
CA GLN A 266 17.65 -11.24 39.79
C GLN A 266 18.48 -12.29 40.57
N SER A 267 18.84 -13.39 39.90
CA SER A 267 19.96 -14.21 40.34
C SER A 267 21.27 -13.70 39.71
N TYR A 268 22.35 -13.83 40.47
CA TYR A 268 23.69 -13.37 40.04
C TYR A 268 24.08 -14.03 38.69
N GLY A 269 24.06 -13.26 37.59
CA GLY A 269 24.70 -13.65 36.33
C GLY A 269 23.82 -13.74 35.09
N GLU A 270 22.50 -13.98 35.18
CA GLU A 270 21.61 -14.00 34.01
C GLU A 270 20.40 -13.08 34.21
N TYR A 271 20.44 -11.93 33.52
CA TYR A 271 19.37 -10.93 33.58
C TYR A 271 18.22 -11.25 32.63
N VAL A 272 18.49 -11.99 31.53
CA VAL A 272 17.51 -12.35 30.49
C VAL A 272 17.66 -13.82 30.13
N SER A 273 16.57 -14.57 30.19
CA SER A 273 16.53 -15.94 29.67
C SER A 273 15.88 -15.99 28.29
N LEU A 274 16.47 -16.74 27.36
CA LEU A 274 15.90 -16.97 26.04
C LEU A 274 14.93 -18.14 26.08
N ARG A 275 13.77 -17.98 25.43
CA ARG A 275 12.78 -19.03 25.28
C ARG A 275 12.79 -19.51 23.83
N PHE A 276 12.85 -20.82 23.66
CA PHE A 276 12.81 -21.50 22.38
C PHE A 276 11.66 -22.51 22.40
N GLY A 277 10.61 -22.21 21.65
CA GLY A 277 9.46 -23.09 21.44
C GLY A 277 9.35 -23.54 19.99
N ASP A 278 8.15 -23.92 19.59
CA ASP A 278 7.86 -24.47 18.28
C ASP A 278 7.87 -23.43 17.15
N ILE A 279 7.98 -23.91 15.93
CA ILE A 279 7.76 -23.14 14.71
C ILE A 279 6.42 -23.60 14.12
N HIS A 280 5.50 -22.64 13.95
CA HIS A 280 4.19 -22.89 13.40
C HIS A 280 4.06 -22.25 12.02
N ILE A 281 3.54 -23.01 11.04
CA ILE A 281 3.28 -22.53 9.69
C ILE A 281 1.77 -22.63 9.45
N PRO A 282 1.03 -21.50 9.60
CA PRO A 282 -0.40 -21.49 9.35
C PRO A 282 -0.69 -21.67 7.85
N ARG A 283 -1.79 -22.36 7.55
CA ARG A 283 -2.27 -22.44 6.18
C ARG A 283 -2.80 -21.08 5.76
N ILE A 284 -2.30 -20.55 4.64
CA ILE A 284 -2.75 -19.31 4.04
C ILE A 284 -3.58 -19.63 2.80
N PRO A 285 -4.78 -19.06 2.63
CA PRO A 285 -5.54 -19.15 1.38
C PRO A 285 -4.72 -18.62 0.19
N ASN A 286 -4.92 -19.21 -0.98
CA ASN A 286 -4.22 -18.78 -2.21
C ASN A 286 -5.13 -17.89 -3.06
N ASP A 287 -5.84 -16.95 -2.43
CA ASP A 287 -6.64 -15.96 -3.11
C ASP A 287 -5.76 -14.89 -3.76
N GLU A 288 -6.15 -14.40 -4.94
CA GLU A 288 -5.47 -13.30 -5.63
C GLU A 288 -5.69 -12.00 -4.85
N PRO A 289 -4.64 -11.36 -4.29
CA PRO A 289 -4.80 -10.13 -3.49
C PRO A 289 -5.51 -9.00 -4.25
N LEU A 290 -5.25 -8.86 -5.56
CA LEU A 290 -5.88 -7.84 -6.39
C LEU A 290 -7.38 -8.08 -6.55
N ARG A 291 -7.82 -9.33 -6.58
CA ARG A 291 -9.25 -9.66 -6.58
C ARG A 291 -9.90 -9.24 -5.26
N LEU A 292 -9.26 -9.57 -4.13
CA LEU A 292 -9.76 -9.20 -2.81
C LEU A 292 -9.83 -7.67 -2.61
N GLU A 293 -8.86 -6.96 -3.15
CA GLU A 293 -8.85 -5.49 -3.16
C GLU A 293 -10.01 -4.92 -3.97
N CYS A 294 -10.21 -5.39 -5.21
CA CYS A 294 -11.34 -4.98 -6.05
C CYS A 294 -12.70 -5.36 -5.41
N GLU A 295 -12.83 -6.58 -4.87
CA GLU A 295 -14.03 -7.02 -4.14
C GLU A 295 -14.35 -6.09 -2.97
N HIS A 296 -13.34 -5.73 -2.17
CA HIS A 296 -13.49 -4.82 -1.04
C HIS A 296 -13.90 -3.41 -1.47
N PHE A 297 -13.30 -2.88 -2.55
CA PHE A 297 -13.70 -1.59 -3.09
C PHE A 297 -15.19 -1.57 -3.47
N ILE A 298 -15.64 -2.57 -4.22
CA ILE A 298 -17.05 -2.69 -4.64
C ILE A 298 -17.98 -2.87 -3.43
N GLU A 299 -17.57 -3.62 -2.42
CA GLU A 299 -18.33 -3.74 -1.17
C GLU A 299 -18.45 -2.36 -0.47
N CYS A 300 -17.35 -1.61 -0.36
CA CYS A 300 -17.36 -0.28 0.24
C CYS A 300 -18.27 0.69 -0.52
N VAL A 301 -18.22 0.68 -1.85
CA VAL A 301 -19.10 1.51 -2.69
C VAL A 301 -20.58 1.14 -2.47
N ARG A 302 -20.90 -0.16 -2.47
CA ARG A 302 -22.28 -0.65 -2.31
C ARG A 302 -22.87 -0.35 -0.95
N GLU A 303 -22.08 -0.46 0.10
CA GLU A 303 -22.54 -0.38 1.48
C GLU A 303 -22.22 0.96 2.17
N GLY A 304 -21.52 1.87 1.48
CA GLY A 304 -21.07 3.14 2.06
C GLY A 304 -20.08 2.95 3.22
N LYS A 305 -19.28 1.89 3.16
CA LYS A 305 -18.29 1.57 4.20
C LYS A 305 -16.97 2.28 3.93
N ARG A 306 -16.23 2.56 5.00
CA ARG A 306 -14.85 3.02 4.93
C ARG A 306 -13.93 1.88 4.50
N PRO A 307 -13.10 2.06 3.43
CA PRO A 307 -12.11 1.06 3.04
C PRO A 307 -11.04 0.83 4.11
N VAL A 308 -10.42 -0.35 4.07
CA VAL A 308 -9.23 -0.65 4.90
C VAL A 308 -8.07 0.23 4.50
N SER A 309 -7.77 0.32 3.19
CA SER A 309 -6.78 1.24 2.64
C SER A 309 -7.47 2.51 2.12
N ASP A 310 -8.05 3.29 3.02
CA ASP A 310 -8.76 4.52 2.65
C ASP A 310 -7.83 5.69 2.29
N GLY A 311 -8.41 6.85 1.99
CA GLY A 311 -7.63 8.05 1.68
C GLY A 311 -6.69 8.47 2.79
N GLN A 312 -7.09 8.31 4.08
CA GLN A 312 -6.23 8.64 5.23
C GLN A 312 -5.03 7.71 5.34
N ASP A 313 -5.23 6.41 5.08
CA ASP A 313 -4.12 5.45 5.00
C ASP A 313 -3.15 5.84 3.87
N GLY A 314 -3.67 6.17 2.69
CA GLY A 314 -2.88 6.68 1.58
C GLY A 314 -2.12 7.96 1.91
N LEU A 315 -2.75 8.91 2.59
CA LEU A 315 -2.13 10.15 3.05
C LEU A 315 -0.98 9.87 4.02
N ASN A 316 -1.17 8.97 4.98
CA ASN A 316 -0.13 8.60 5.93
C ASN A 316 1.09 7.99 5.25
N VAL A 317 0.87 7.17 4.22
CA VAL A 317 1.97 6.61 3.39
C VAL A 317 2.71 7.73 2.64
N VAL A 318 2.00 8.67 2.01
CA VAL A 318 2.61 9.80 1.29
C VAL A 318 3.40 10.70 2.25
N ARG A 319 2.87 11.00 3.43
CA ARG A 319 3.59 11.77 4.47
C ARG A 319 4.90 11.10 4.87
N VAL A 320 4.91 9.78 5.06
CA VAL A 320 6.14 9.03 5.37
C VAL A 320 7.14 9.12 4.22
N LEU A 321 6.70 8.94 2.97
CA LEU A 321 7.56 9.03 1.79
C LEU A 321 8.18 10.42 1.66
N GLU A 322 7.38 11.47 1.80
CA GLU A 322 7.83 12.86 1.70
C GLU A 322 8.82 13.23 2.82
N ALA A 323 8.53 12.82 4.06
CA ALA A 323 9.43 13.01 5.20
C ALA A 323 10.74 12.22 5.05
N MET A 324 10.68 10.98 4.60
CA MET A 324 11.89 10.20 4.32
C MET A 324 12.71 10.80 3.17
N GLN A 325 12.06 11.32 2.13
CA GLN A 325 12.75 12.02 1.04
C GLN A 325 13.44 13.28 1.53
N ARG A 326 12.84 14.04 2.47
CA ARG A 326 13.49 15.17 3.13
C ARG A 326 14.70 14.70 3.95
N SER A 327 14.52 13.66 4.76
CA SER A 327 15.60 13.07 5.55
C SER A 327 16.80 12.62 4.69
N LEU A 328 16.54 11.99 3.52
CA LEU A 328 17.58 11.62 2.56
C LEU A 328 18.41 12.83 2.10
N ARG A 329 17.74 13.94 1.78
CA ARG A 329 18.40 15.20 1.36
C ARG A 329 19.22 15.83 2.49
N ASP A 330 18.73 15.70 3.73
CA ASP A 330 19.33 16.27 4.94
C ASP A 330 20.35 15.33 5.60
N GLY A 331 20.85 14.31 4.87
CA GLY A 331 21.90 13.42 5.35
C GLY A 331 21.46 12.42 6.43
N GLY A 332 20.16 12.14 6.52
CA GLY A 332 19.57 11.18 7.43
C GLY A 332 19.06 11.78 8.75
N GLU A 333 18.93 13.11 8.81
CA GLU A 333 18.34 13.77 9.98
C GLU A 333 16.87 13.34 10.18
N PRO A 334 16.42 13.12 11.42
CA PRO A 334 15.05 12.78 11.70
C PRO A 334 14.06 13.90 11.34
N VAL A 335 12.94 13.53 10.73
CA VAL A 335 11.85 14.44 10.34
C VAL A 335 10.56 14.01 11.03
N LYS A 336 9.91 14.94 11.76
CA LYS A 336 8.59 14.70 12.32
C LYS A 336 7.52 14.85 11.26
N ILE A 337 6.57 13.93 11.24
CA ILE A 337 5.47 13.95 10.26
C ILE A 337 4.64 15.24 10.34
N THR A 338 4.50 15.84 11.54
CA THR A 338 3.78 17.11 11.73
C THR A 338 4.51 18.34 11.18
N GLU A 339 5.76 18.23 10.79
CA GLU A 339 6.59 19.33 10.26
C GLU A 339 6.56 19.40 8.71
N LEU A 340 5.78 18.56 8.03
CA LEU A 340 5.67 18.54 6.56
C LEU A 340 4.84 19.69 5.97
N GLY A 341 4.09 20.44 6.76
CA GLY A 341 3.22 21.54 6.31
C GLY A 341 3.84 22.94 6.34
N GLY A 342 5.14 23.10 6.54
CA GLY A 342 5.78 24.38 6.90
C GLY A 342 6.70 25.05 5.90
N GLU A 343 6.92 24.50 4.70
CA GLU A 343 7.80 25.12 3.69
C GLU A 343 7.13 25.13 2.31
N ASP A 344 6.70 26.31 1.86
CA ASP A 344 6.42 26.67 0.46
C ASP A 344 7.74 26.91 -0.29
#